data_dbb9cad4b89e1d123ebb6661b47d6358
#
_entry.id   dbb9cad4b89e1d123ebb6661b47d6358
#
_cell.length_a   1.000
_cell.length_b   1.000
_cell.length_c   1.000
_cell.angle_alpha   90.00
_cell.angle_beta   90.00
_cell.angle_gamma   90.00
#
_symmetry.space_group_name_H-M   'P 1'
#
loop_
_entity.id
_entity.type
_entity.pdbx_description
1 polymer ?
#
loop_
_entity_poly.entity_id
_entity_poly.type
_entity_poly.pdbx_seq_one_letter_code
_entity_poly.pdbx_strand_id
1 'polypeptide(L)'
;MLALAGDIAAAIDNGVGLRPPRGWRSWNNFGTAIHQELIEAQYAAMVSRKRKVDGVPTSLLDLGYSSAGIDDGWQKCNSGPGGVGFHDARGYPIVDAAKFPDLKAMTAKARAAGLTAGWYLNNCECKETRPECALANGSDTCFAGDVAAALEYGFGSVKIDSCGIQRNMTHWSQLFNRSGTAVMLEDCHNGNPYHPVRVGGDRVECPMNFFRTSADIRPQWGSILDNLMTTSEFNAGLAGPGCWGCELHLHTHLTAVGAVTMR
;
A
#
# COMPACT_ATOMS: atom_id res chain seq x y z
N MET A 1 41.70 -8.36 -12.20
CA MET A 1 40.37 -8.90 -12.45
C MET A 1 39.47 -8.44 -11.30
N LEU A 2 38.75 -7.32 -11.45
CA LEU A 2 37.72 -6.93 -10.52
C LEU A 2 36.47 -7.76 -10.87
N ALA A 3 36.10 -8.65 -9.97
CA ALA A 3 34.80 -9.30 -10.03
C ALA A 3 33.76 -8.21 -9.79
N LEU A 4 32.94 -7.90 -10.79
CA LEU A 4 31.68 -7.18 -10.62
C LEU A 4 30.82 -8.07 -9.73
N ALA A 5 30.74 -7.73 -8.44
CA ALA A 5 29.70 -8.27 -7.57
C ALA A 5 28.39 -7.75 -8.17
N GLY A 6 27.70 -8.62 -8.91
CA GLY A 6 26.33 -8.36 -9.34
C GLY A 6 25.52 -8.05 -8.08
N ASP A 7 24.83 -6.93 -8.09
CA ASP A 7 23.91 -6.54 -7.02
C ASP A 7 22.90 -7.64 -6.82
N ILE A 8 23.10 -8.37 -5.73
CA ILE A 8 22.18 -9.39 -5.27
C ILE A 8 20.99 -8.65 -4.70
N ALA A 9 19.87 -8.58 -5.40
CA ALA A 9 18.64 -8.03 -4.85
C ALA A 9 18.25 -8.86 -3.62
N ALA A 10 18.70 -8.42 -2.48
CA ALA A 10 18.20 -8.88 -1.18
C ALA A 10 16.74 -8.40 -1.00
N ALA A 11 16.04 -9.00 -0.03
CA ALA A 11 14.81 -8.39 0.47
C ALA A 11 15.07 -6.89 0.69
N ILE A 12 14.05 -6.04 0.39
CA ILE A 12 14.21 -4.60 0.58
C ILE A 12 14.55 -4.33 2.05
N ASP A 13 15.79 -3.97 2.32
CA ASP A 13 16.26 -3.58 3.66
C ASP A 13 16.22 -2.05 3.77
N ASN A 14 15.02 -1.53 3.87
CA ASN A 14 14.77 -0.09 4.07
C ASN A 14 14.46 0.26 5.52
N GLY A 15 14.67 -0.67 6.46
CA GLY A 15 14.46 -0.47 7.89
C GLY A 15 13.00 -0.47 8.35
N VAL A 16 12.03 -0.70 7.44
CA VAL A 16 10.60 -0.81 7.76
C VAL A 16 10.07 -2.22 7.48
N GLY A 17 8.87 -2.53 7.97
CA GLY A 17 8.31 -3.86 7.79
C GLY A 17 9.01 -4.96 8.60
N LEU A 18 9.73 -4.63 9.68
CA LEU A 18 10.39 -5.62 10.55
C LEU A 18 9.38 -6.48 11.34
N ARG A 19 8.15 -6.00 11.46
CA ARG A 19 7.00 -6.76 11.97
C ARG A 19 5.90 -6.77 10.92
N PRO A 20 5.01 -7.78 10.90
CA PRO A 20 3.87 -7.79 10.00
C PRO A 20 3.08 -6.48 10.12
N PRO A 21 2.81 -5.77 9.02
CA PRO A 21 2.07 -4.52 9.05
C PRO A 21 0.64 -4.77 9.53
N ARG A 22 0.14 -3.89 10.40
CA ARG A 22 -1.24 -3.91 10.88
C ARG A 22 -1.86 -2.54 10.72
N GLY A 23 -3.07 -2.51 10.15
CA GLY A 23 -3.70 -1.24 9.89
C GLY A 23 -5.08 -1.37 9.27
N TRP A 24 -5.52 -0.28 8.68
CA TRP A 24 -6.77 -0.13 7.98
C TRP A 24 -6.53 0.44 6.56
N ARG A 25 -7.37 0.03 5.63
CA ARG A 25 -7.40 0.54 4.26
C ARG A 25 -8.85 0.74 3.79
N SER A 26 -9.09 1.74 2.95
CA SER A 26 -10.43 2.20 2.63
C SER A 26 -11.25 1.26 1.72
N TRP A 27 -10.60 0.35 0.97
CA TRP A 27 -11.24 -0.38 -0.13
C TRP A 27 -12.51 -1.15 0.26
N ASN A 28 -12.41 -2.07 1.21
CA ASN A 28 -13.54 -2.97 1.51
C ASN A 28 -14.78 -2.27 2.06
N ASN A 29 -14.61 -1.09 2.65
CA ASN A 29 -15.74 -0.34 3.20
C ASN A 29 -16.31 0.69 2.23
N PHE A 30 -15.45 1.30 1.42
CA PHE A 30 -15.81 2.51 0.68
C PHE A 30 -15.53 2.40 -0.83
N GLY A 31 -14.78 1.39 -1.31
CA GLY A 31 -14.35 1.31 -2.70
C GLY A 31 -13.70 2.62 -3.12
N THR A 32 -14.13 3.16 -4.26
CA THR A 32 -13.67 4.46 -4.79
C THR A 32 -14.45 5.67 -4.24
N ALA A 33 -15.47 5.45 -3.40
CA ALA A 33 -16.28 6.51 -2.79
C ALA A 33 -15.58 7.12 -1.57
N ILE A 34 -14.34 7.60 -1.74
CA ILE A 34 -13.49 8.17 -0.71
C ILE A 34 -13.26 9.67 -0.92
N HIS A 35 -13.06 10.38 0.18
CA HIS A 35 -12.67 11.78 0.21
C HIS A 35 -11.92 12.11 1.50
N GLN A 36 -11.21 13.22 1.53
CA GLN A 36 -10.28 13.57 2.61
C GLN A 36 -10.92 13.53 4.00
N GLU A 37 -12.08 14.15 4.19
CA GLU A 37 -12.76 14.18 5.50
C GLU A 37 -13.12 12.77 5.99
N LEU A 38 -13.57 11.89 5.09
CA LEU A 38 -13.85 10.48 5.42
C LEU A 38 -12.60 9.79 5.96
N ILE A 39 -11.46 9.97 5.31
CA ILE A 39 -10.19 9.35 5.69
C ILE A 39 -9.71 9.92 7.02
N GLU A 40 -9.78 11.23 7.22
CA GLU A 40 -9.41 11.86 8.48
C GLU A 40 -10.30 11.38 9.66
N ALA A 41 -11.58 11.13 9.40
CA ALA A 41 -12.47 10.52 10.39
C ALA A 41 -12.04 9.09 10.77
N GLN A 42 -11.50 8.31 9.82
CA GLN A 42 -10.95 6.98 10.13
C GLN A 42 -9.68 7.09 10.98
N TYR A 43 -8.79 8.07 10.72
CA TYR A 43 -7.64 8.33 11.59
C TYR A 43 -8.09 8.60 13.02
N ALA A 44 -9.06 9.48 13.21
CA ALA A 44 -9.62 9.77 14.52
C ALA A 44 -10.25 8.52 15.19
N ALA A 45 -10.91 7.65 14.41
CA ALA A 45 -11.49 6.42 14.91
C ALA A 45 -10.41 5.40 15.36
N MET A 46 -9.29 5.32 14.65
CA MET A 46 -8.18 4.41 14.98
C MET A 46 -7.48 4.78 16.28
N VAL A 47 -7.36 6.06 16.60
CA VAL A 47 -6.72 6.54 17.84
C VAL A 47 -7.69 6.75 18.99
N SER A 48 -8.99 6.58 18.75
CA SER A 48 -10.02 6.76 19.77
C SER A 48 -9.97 5.68 20.84
N ARG A 49 -9.89 6.09 22.12
CA ARG A 49 -9.92 5.21 23.30
C ARG A 49 -11.33 5.02 23.89
N LYS A 50 -12.38 5.23 23.08
CA LYS A 50 -13.77 4.95 23.50
C LYS A 50 -14.06 3.45 23.68
N ARG A 51 -13.26 2.59 23.04
CA ARG A 51 -13.31 1.14 23.21
C ARG A 51 -12.55 0.75 24.47
N LYS A 52 -12.92 -0.40 25.04
CA LYS A 52 -12.21 -0.96 26.20
C LYS A 52 -11.74 -2.37 25.89
N VAL A 53 -10.53 -2.70 26.32
CA VAL A 53 -10.00 -4.06 26.39
C VAL A 53 -9.75 -4.35 27.85
N ASP A 54 -10.37 -5.39 28.38
CA ASP A 54 -10.32 -5.76 29.82
C ASP A 54 -10.64 -4.58 30.75
N GLY A 55 -11.64 -3.77 30.38
CA GLY A 55 -12.06 -2.59 31.12
C GLY A 55 -11.20 -1.33 30.91
N VAL A 56 -10.05 -1.42 30.24
CA VAL A 56 -9.12 -0.31 30.01
C VAL A 56 -9.45 0.40 28.68
N PRO A 57 -9.63 1.74 28.67
CA PRO A 57 -9.80 2.50 27.43
C PRO A 57 -8.62 2.28 26.48
N THR A 58 -8.88 1.71 25.29
CA THR A 58 -7.83 1.24 24.38
C THR A 58 -8.18 1.62 22.94
N SER A 59 -7.23 2.22 22.22
CA SER A 59 -7.35 2.50 20.80
C SER A 59 -6.82 1.34 19.95
N LEU A 60 -7.13 1.35 18.65
CA LEU A 60 -6.49 0.41 17.73
C LEU A 60 -4.98 0.67 17.63
N LEU A 61 -4.56 1.93 17.71
CA LEU A 61 -3.13 2.27 17.75
C LEU A 61 -2.42 1.65 18.95
N ASP A 62 -3.05 1.68 20.14
CA ASP A 62 -2.50 1.03 21.35
C ASP A 62 -2.30 -0.48 21.14
N LEU A 63 -3.13 -1.11 20.30
CA LEU A 63 -3.02 -2.53 19.91
C LEU A 63 -2.05 -2.78 18.74
N GLY A 64 -1.37 -1.72 18.27
CA GLY A 64 -0.37 -1.80 17.21
C GLY A 64 -0.92 -1.69 15.79
N TYR A 65 -2.18 -1.30 15.59
CA TYR A 65 -2.73 -0.98 14.28
C TYR A 65 -2.33 0.46 13.92
N SER A 66 -1.13 0.62 13.37
CA SER A 66 -0.50 1.93 13.15
C SER A 66 -0.53 2.43 11.71
N SER A 67 -0.99 1.62 10.76
CA SER A 67 -1.08 2.03 9.34
C SER A 67 -2.52 2.36 8.95
N ALA A 68 -2.70 3.47 8.22
CA ALA A 68 -4.01 3.90 7.73
C ALA A 68 -3.89 4.36 6.27
N GLY A 69 -4.34 3.53 5.34
CA GLY A 69 -4.16 3.75 3.90
C GLY A 69 -5.43 4.13 3.16
N ILE A 70 -5.31 5.08 2.24
CA ILE A 70 -6.29 5.28 1.17
C ILE A 70 -6.04 4.24 0.07
N ASP A 71 -7.11 3.76 -0.54
CA ASP A 71 -7.08 2.88 -1.70
C ASP A 71 -7.46 3.65 -2.97
N ASP A 72 -7.91 2.98 -4.03
CA ASP A 72 -8.27 3.56 -5.31
C ASP A 72 -9.37 4.64 -5.20
N GLY A 73 -9.41 5.59 -6.15
CA GLY A 73 -10.43 6.63 -6.23
C GLY A 73 -9.99 8.03 -5.78
N TRP A 74 -8.69 8.24 -5.50
CA TRP A 74 -8.12 9.56 -5.16
C TRP A 74 -7.70 10.35 -6.38
N GLN A 75 -7.41 9.68 -7.49
CA GLN A 75 -6.88 10.25 -8.71
C GLN A 75 -7.98 10.90 -9.56
N LYS A 76 -7.60 11.94 -10.31
CA LYS A 76 -8.48 12.54 -11.31
C LYS A 76 -8.33 11.81 -12.64
N CYS A 77 -9.26 10.92 -12.91
CA CYS A 77 -9.27 10.13 -14.13
C CYS A 77 -9.36 11.00 -15.40
N ASN A 78 -8.74 10.53 -16.47
CA ASN A 78 -8.76 11.16 -17.80
C ASN A 78 -8.29 12.63 -17.78
N SER A 79 -7.36 12.96 -16.90
CA SER A 79 -6.83 14.32 -16.74
C SER A 79 -5.40 14.48 -17.27
N GLY A 80 -4.77 13.41 -17.69
CA GLY A 80 -3.45 13.45 -18.34
C GLY A 80 -3.49 14.04 -19.77
N PRO A 81 -2.33 14.18 -20.41
CA PRO A 81 -2.23 14.63 -21.79
C PRO A 81 -3.12 13.83 -22.73
N GLY A 82 -3.87 14.53 -23.59
CA GLY A 82 -4.84 13.90 -24.48
C GLY A 82 -6.10 13.38 -23.80
N GLY A 83 -6.34 13.70 -22.52
CA GLY A 83 -7.51 13.19 -21.79
C GLY A 83 -7.41 11.72 -21.40
N VAL A 84 -6.19 11.19 -21.23
CA VAL A 84 -5.92 9.79 -20.90
C VAL A 84 -5.07 9.70 -19.64
N GLY A 85 -5.32 8.65 -18.83
CA GLY A 85 -4.59 8.43 -17.59
C GLY A 85 -4.83 9.51 -16.53
N PHE A 86 -3.91 9.60 -15.59
CA PHE A 86 -4.00 10.53 -14.46
C PHE A 86 -2.65 11.17 -14.08
N HIS A 87 -1.62 11.06 -14.93
CA HIS A 87 -0.36 11.78 -14.76
C HIS A 87 -0.29 12.99 -15.69
N ASP A 88 0.32 14.07 -15.25
CA ASP A 88 0.60 15.23 -16.09
C ASP A 88 1.73 14.94 -17.13
N ALA A 89 2.09 15.93 -17.92
CA ALA A 89 3.15 15.78 -18.94
C ALA A 89 4.54 15.50 -18.34
N ARG A 90 4.74 15.73 -17.05
CA ARG A 90 5.99 15.47 -16.32
C ARG A 90 5.94 14.12 -15.58
N GLY A 91 4.85 13.37 -15.73
CA GLY A 91 4.64 12.11 -15.03
C GLY A 91 4.17 12.25 -13.58
N TYR A 92 3.78 13.45 -13.14
CA TYR A 92 3.30 13.66 -11.79
C TYR A 92 1.81 13.30 -11.69
N PRO A 93 1.37 12.57 -10.65
CA PRO A 93 -0.01 12.11 -10.55
C PRO A 93 -0.96 13.27 -10.23
N ILE A 94 -2.10 13.32 -10.92
CA ILE A 94 -3.11 14.34 -10.77
C ILE A 94 -4.15 13.87 -9.78
N VAL A 95 -4.17 14.50 -8.62
CA VAL A 95 -5.14 14.24 -7.55
C VAL A 95 -6.48 14.88 -7.88
N ASP A 96 -7.58 14.21 -7.56
CA ASP A 96 -8.91 14.85 -7.61
C ASP A 96 -9.07 15.81 -6.42
N ALA A 97 -8.77 17.09 -6.65
CA ALA A 97 -8.82 18.13 -5.62
C ALA A 97 -10.23 18.36 -5.04
N ALA A 98 -11.29 17.94 -5.73
CA ALA A 98 -12.64 17.97 -5.18
C ALA A 98 -12.84 16.94 -4.07
N LYS A 99 -12.16 15.78 -4.18
CA LYS A 99 -12.18 14.74 -3.15
C LYS A 99 -11.08 14.92 -2.11
N PHE A 100 -9.88 15.30 -2.54
CA PHE A 100 -8.68 15.42 -1.72
C PHE A 100 -8.03 16.79 -1.94
N PRO A 101 -8.55 17.84 -1.31
CA PRO A 101 -8.05 19.21 -1.49
C PRO A 101 -6.62 19.40 -0.96
N ASP A 102 -6.19 18.64 0.04
CA ASP A 102 -4.85 18.78 0.62
C ASP A 102 -4.35 17.44 1.22
N LEU A 103 -3.76 16.59 0.38
CA LEU A 103 -3.16 15.32 0.82
C LEU A 103 -2.03 15.52 1.83
N LYS A 104 -1.28 16.62 1.74
CA LYS A 104 -0.17 16.90 2.66
C LYS A 104 -0.67 17.21 4.07
N ALA A 105 -1.75 17.99 4.18
CA ALA A 105 -2.41 18.23 5.47
C ALA A 105 -3.01 16.94 6.03
N MET A 106 -3.63 16.11 5.18
CA MET A 106 -4.21 14.83 5.58
C MET A 106 -3.15 13.88 6.16
N THR A 107 -2.02 13.68 5.49
CA THR A 107 -0.94 12.83 5.98
C THR A 107 -0.26 13.40 7.23
N ALA A 108 -0.16 14.74 7.34
CA ALA A 108 0.34 15.39 8.54
C ALA A 108 -0.56 15.11 9.75
N LYS A 109 -1.91 15.09 9.58
CA LYS A 109 -2.85 14.69 10.64
C LYS A 109 -2.64 13.22 11.06
N ALA A 110 -2.45 12.31 10.10
CA ALA A 110 -2.13 10.92 10.42
C ALA A 110 -0.87 10.81 11.28
N ARG A 111 0.24 11.46 10.87
CA ARG A 111 1.50 11.46 11.62
C ARG A 111 1.36 12.07 13.00
N ALA A 112 0.65 13.18 13.13
CA ALA A 112 0.39 13.80 14.43
C ALA A 112 -0.40 12.89 15.37
N ALA A 113 -1.24 12.01 14.82
CA ALA A 113 -1.96 10.98 15.56
C ALA A 113 -1.14 9.71 15.83
N GLY A 114 0.12 9.62 15.39
CA GLY A 114 0.98 8.45 15.53
C GLY A 114 0.71 7.36 14.48
N LEU A 115 0.01 7.69 13.39
CA LEU A 115 -0.31 6.77 12.31
C LEU A 115 0.62 6.97 11.10
N THR A 116 0.91 5.90 10.38
CA THR A 116 1.53 5.94 9.05
C THR A 116 0.43 6.03 7.99
N ALA A 117 0.43 7.11 7.23
CA ALA A 117 -0.48 7.24 6.08
C ALA A 117 0.01 6.37 4.92
N GLY A 118 -0.90 5.60 4.33
CA GLY A 118 -0.65 4.78 3.15
C GLY A 118 -1.32 5.32 1.90
N TRP A 119 -0.66 5.17 0.75
CA TRP A 119 -1.20 5.53 -0.56
C TRP A 119 -1.40 4.32 -1.45
N TYR A 120 -2.20 4.48 -2.49
CA TYR A 120 -2.47 3.47 -3.50
C TYR A 120 -1.98 3.98 -4.86
N LEU A 121 -1.14 3.19 -5.53
CA LEU A 121 -0.56 3.52 -6.82
C LEU A 121 -0.89 2.42 -7.85
N ASN A 122 -0.61 2.70 -9.14
CA ASN A 122 -0.90 1.79 -10.25
C ASN A 122 -2.40 1.42 -10.33
N ASN A 123 -3.22 2.42 -10.38
CA ASN A 123 -4.68 2.41 -10.19
C ASN A 123 -5.47 1.49 -11.11
N CYS A 124 -6.57 0.95 -10.60
CA CYS A 124 -7.51 0.11 -11.32
C CYS A 124 -8.69 0.88 -11.90
N GLU A 125 -9.18 1.91 -11.21
CA GLU A 125 -10.32 2.72 -11.66
C GLU A 125 -10.00 3.50 -12.94
N CYS A 126 -8.86 4.17 -12.97
CA CYS A 126 -8.37 4.81 -14.19
C CYS A 126 -6.89 4.45 -14.44
N LYS A 127 -6.71 3.37 -15.16
CA LYS A 127 -5.38 2.82 -15.42
C LYS A 127 -4.54 3.80 -16.22
N GLU A 128 -3.26 3.93 -15.82
CA GLU A 128 -2.30 4.57 -16.72
C GLU A 128 -1.97 3.61 -17.86
N THR A 129 -2.15 4.08 -19.08
CA THR A 129 -1.95 3.28 -20.31
C THR A 129 -1.05 3.98 -21.32
N ARG A 130 -0.59 5.18 -21.02
CA ARG A 130 0.23 5.97 -21.95
C ARG A 130 1.62 5.33 -22.12
N PRO A 131 2.08 5.15 -23.37
CA PRO A 131 3.38 4.54 -23.65
C PRO A 131 4.57 5.23 -22.98
N GLU A 132 4.52 6.54 -22.79
CA GLU A 132 5.55 7.32 -22.13
C GLU A 132 5.67 7.05 -20.63
N CYS A 133 4.68 6.40 -20.03
CA CYS A 133 4.71 5.93 -18.64
C CYS A 133 5.19 4.47 -18.51
N ALA A 134 5.49 3.79 -19.64
CA ALA A 134 5.88 2.38 -19.65
C ALA A 134 7.40 2.21 -19.64
N LEU A 135 7.94 1.45 -18.70
CA LEU A 135 9.38 1.11 -18.65
C LEU A 135 9.88 0.44 -19.93
N ALA A 136 9.03 -0.33 -20.62
CA ALA A 136 9.37 -0.98 -21.88
C ALA A 136 9.80 0.00 -22.99
N ASN A 137 9.40 1.27 -22.88
CA ASN A 137 9.78 2.34 -23.79
C ASN A 137 10.97 3.18 -23.27
N GLY A 138 11.67 2.69 -22.23
CA GLY A 138 12.84 3.37 -21.66
C GLY A 138 12.51 4.60 -20.81
N SER A 139 11.24 4.78 -20.43
CA SER A 139 10.79 5.91 -19.59
C SER A 139 10.35 5.41 -18.22
N ASP A 140 10.87 6.05 -17.18
CA ASP A 140 10.41 5.86 -15.80
C ASP A 140 9.71 7.11 -15.23
N THR A 141 9.36 8.05 -16.10
CA THR A 141 8.88 9.39 -15.72
C THR A 141 7.68 9.33 -14.78
N CYS A 142 6.69 8.47 -15.06
CA CYS A 142 5.50 8.35 -14.21
C CYS A 142 5.81 7.63 -12.90
N PHE A 143 6.70 6.64 -12.90
CA PHE A 143 7.18 6.03 -11.67
C PHE A 143 7.90 7.06 -10.77
N ALA A 144 8.79 7.84 -11.37
CA ALA A 144 9.53 8.88 -10.64
C ALA A 144 8.59 9.98 -10.12
N GLY A 145 7.58 10.35 -10.92
CA GLY A 145 6.55 11.31 -10.51
C GLY A 145 5.71 10.83 -9.33
N ASP A 146 5.29 9.58 -9.34
CA ASP A 146 4.57 8.96 -8.23
C ASP A 146 5.40 8.89 -6.95
N VAL A 147 6.69 8.52 -7.06
CA VAL A 147 7.60 8.51 -5.91
C VAL A 147 7.78 9.91 -5.35
N ALA A 148 8.02 10.91 -6.22
CA ALA A 148 8.16 12.30 -5.80
C ALA A 148 6.90 12.80 -5.09
N ALA A 149 5.71 12.49 -5.62
CA ALA A 149 4.44 12.85 -5.01
C ALA A 149 4.20 12.16 -3.65
N ALA A 150 4.51 10.86 -3.55
CA ALA A 150 4.39 10.13 -2.29
C ALA A 150 5.23 10.77 -1.18
N LEU A 151 6.46 11.16 -1.50
CA LEU A 151 7.37 11.82 -0.56
C LEU A 151 6.92 13.24 -0.24
N GLU A 152 6.51 14.02 -1.25
CA GLU A 152 6.02 15.39 -1.06
C GLU A 152 4.79 15.43 -0.16
N TYR A 153 3.82 14.55 -0.41
CA TYR A 153 2.62 14.43 0.41
C TYR A 153 2.90 13.79 1.76
N GLY A 154 4.03 13.10 1.93
CA GLY A 154 4.46 12.51 3.20
C GLY A 154 3.79 11.19 3.53
N PHE A 155 3.49 10.38 2.51
CA PHE A 155 3.06 8.99 2.71
C PHE A 155 4.24 8.12 3.18
N GLY A 156 4.00 7.29 4.18
CA GLY A 156 5.01 6.35 4.73
C GLY A 156 4.83 4.92 4.25
N SER A 157 3.78 4.63 3.48
CA SER A 157 3.59 3.36 2.78
C SER A 157 2.87 3.54 1.46
N VAL A 158 3.13 2.66 0.51
CA VAL A 158 2.45 2.62 -0.80
C VAL A 158 2.05 1.19 -1.15
N LYS A 159 0.87 1.05 -1.72
CA LYS A 159 0.35 -0.18 -2.32
C LYS A 159 0.44 -0.06 -3.83
N ILE A 160 1.04 -1.05 -4.47
CA ILE A 160 1.13 -1.18 -5.92
C ILE A 160 0.19 -2.30 -6.36
N ASP A 161 -0.80 -1.95 -7.16
CA ASP A 161 -1.77 -2.93 -7.64
C ASP A 161 -1.38 -3.52 -9.01
N SER A 162 -2.13 -4.52 -9.45
CA SER A 162 -1.89 -5.26 -10.69
C SER A 162 -2.49 -4.61 -11.95
N CYS A 163 -3.14 -3.45 -11.84
CA CYS A 163 -4.04 -2.96 -12.90
C CYS A 163 -3.34 -2.15 -13.99
N GLY A 164 -2.52 -1.18 -13.66
CA GLY A 164 -1.87 -0.31 -14.62
C GLY A 164 -0.63 -0.95 -15.28
N ILE A 165 0.19 -0.12 -15.90
CA ILE A 165 1.45 -0.54 -16.54
C ILE A 165 2.66 -0.48 -15.62
N GLN A 166 2.53 0.15 -14.45
CA GLN A 166 3.61 0.41 -13.51
C GLN A 166 3.77 -0.74 -12.49
N ARG A 167 3.97 -1.99 -12.97
CA ARG A 167 3.94 -3.21 -12.15
C ARG A 167 5.29 -3.68 -11.63
N ASN A 168 6.39 -3.06 -12.05
CA ASN A 168 7.72 -3.54 -11.71
C ASN A 168 8.12 -3.18 -10.28
N MET A 169 7.92 -4.11 -9.34
CA MET A 169 8.23 -3.91 -7.91
C MET A 169 9.71 -3.63 -7.64
N THR A 170 10.62 -4.29 -8.39
CA THR A 170 12.05 -4.02 -8.26
C THR A 170 12.37 -2.58 -8.63
N HIS A 171 11.74 -2.05 -9.67
CA HIS A 171 11.92 -0.65 -10.08
C HIS A 171 11.36 0.32 -9.04
N TRP A 172 10.17 0.07 -8.49
CA TRP A 172 9.60 0.83 -7.37
C TRP A 172 10.54 0.84 -6.16
N SER A 173 11.03 -0.33 -5.77
CA SER A 173 12.00 -0.48 -4.68
C SER A 173 13.25 0.37 -4.89
N GLN A 174 13.84 0.31 -6.09
CA GLN A 174 15.03 1.08 -6.44
C GLN A 174 14.78 2.59 -6.39
N LEU A 175 13.62 3.07 -6.86
CA LEU A 175 13.27 4.48 -6.82
C LEU A 175 13.11 4.99 -5.38
N PHE A 176 12.38 4.26 -4.54
CA PHE A 176 12.22 4.64 -3.13
C PHE A 176 13.56 4.56 -2.38
N ASN A 177 14.39 3.54 -2.61
CA ASN A 177 15.72 3.44 -1.99
C ASN A 177 16.62 4.62 -2.38
N ARG A 178 16.61 5.03 -3.65
CA ARG A 178 17.37 6.20 -4.11
C ARG A 178 16.91 7.52 -3.47
N SER A 179 15.67 7.61 -3.04
CA SER A 179 15.15 8.77 -2.34
C SER A 179 15.74 8.97 -0.94
N GLY A 180 16.32 7.92 -0.35
CA GLY A 180 16.80 7.91 1.03
C GLY A 180 15.70 7.92 2.09
N THR A 181 14.44 7.82 1.71
CA THR A 181 13.29 7.80 2.62
C THR A 181 12.73 6.40 2.74
N ALA A 182 12.62 5.91 3.98
CA ALA A 182 12.02 4.61 4.25
C ALA A 182 10.51 4.65 4.03
N VAL A 183 10.04 4.03 2.95
CA VAL A 183 8.62 3.87 2.62
C VAL A 183 8.30 2.38 2.54
N MET A 184 7.26 1.95 3.20
CA MET A 184 6.81 0.55 3.18
C MET A 184 6.11 0.25 1.86
N LEU A 185 6.61 -0.76 1.13
CA LEU A 185 6.07 -1.18 -0.15
C LEU A 185 5.17 -2.40 -0.01
N GLU A 186 3.95 -2.30 -0.51
CA GLU A 186 2.99 -3.40 -0.63
C GLU A 186 2.85 -3.83 -2.08
N ASP A 187 3.03 -5.13 -2.33
CA ASP A 187 2.70 -5.75 -3.62
C ASP A 187 1.30 -6.37 -3.58
N CYS A 188 0.38 -5.86 -4.39
CA CYS A 188 -0.99 -6.34 -4.49
C CYS A 188 -1.25 -7.11 -5.79
N HIS A 189 -0.24 -7.83 -6.32
CA HIS A 189 -0.31 -8.50 -7.63
C HIS A 189 -0.97 -9.88 -7.65
N ASN A 190 -1.55 -10.34 -6.55
CA ASN A 190 -2.36 -11.56 -6.48
C ASN A 190 -1.75 -12.79 -7.17
N GLY A 191 -0.51 -13.11 -6.89
CA GLY A 191 0.09 -14.34 -7.40
C GLY A 191 0.72 -14.25 -8.79
N ASN A 192 1.01 -13.09 -9.31
CA ASN A 192 1.74 -12.89 -10.56
C ASN A 192 3.26 -12.67 -10.33
N PRO A 193 4.14 -12.72 -11.36
CA PRO A 193 5.59 -12.97 -11.24
C PRO A 193 6.41 -12.03 -10.33
N TYR A 194 5.79 -11.25 -9.53
CA TYR A 194 6.38 -10.32 -8.55
C TYR A 194 6.35 -10.83 -7.10
N HIS A 195 6.02 -12.12 -6.90
CA HIS A 195 6.15 -12.75 -5.60
C HIS A 195 7.59 -12.84 -5.15
N PRO A 196 7.83 -12.93 -3.83
CA PRO A 196 9.13 -13.34 -3.34
C PRO A 196 9.48 -14.69 -3.97
N VAL A 197 10.64 -14.76 -4.61
CA VAL A 197 11.13 -15.99 -5.26
C VAL A 197 12.41 -16.45 -4.60
N ARG A 198 12.57 -17.79 -4.49
CA ARG A 198 13.85 -18.37 -4.12
C ARG A 198 14.81 -18.32 -5.32
N VAL A 199 15.96 -17.71 -5.12
CA VAL A 199 16.98 -17.51 -6.17
C VAL A 199 18.26 -18.29 -5.90
N GLY A 200 18.13 -19.43 -5.28
CA GLY A 200 19.22 -20.35 -4.94
C GLY A 200 19.43 -20.45 -3.43
N GLY A 201 19.52 -21.69 -2.95
CA GLY A 201 19.62 -21.99 -1.52
C GLY A 201 18.46 -21.39 -0.72
N ASP A 202 18.76 -20.74 0.39
CA ASP A 202 17.78 -20.11 1.26
C ASP A 202 17.53 -18.62 0.94
N ARG A 203 18.10 -18.13 -0.16
CA ARG A 203 17.96 -16.72 -0.54
C ARG A 203 16.61 -16.46 -1.17
N VAL A 204 15.91 -15.43 -0.67
CA VAL A 204 14.62 -14.94 -1.15
C VAL A 204 14.79 -13.53 -1.72
N GLU A 205 14.36 -13.32 -2.96
CA GLU A 205 14.22 -11.98 -3.53
C GLU A 205 12.82 -11.44 -3.23
N CYS A 206 12.73 -10.32 -2.52
CA CYS A 206 11.50 -9.69 -2.13
C CYS A 206 11.66 -8.16 -2.24
N PRO A 207 11.37 -7.57 -3.40
CA PRO A 207 11.50 -6.13 -3.61
C PRO A 207 10.36 -5.31 -2.95
N MET A 208 9.64 -5.90 -2.01
CA MET A 208 8.54 -5.30 -1.26
C MET A 208 8.68 -5.64 0.23
N ASN A 209 8.02 -4.88 1.11
CA ASN A 209 7.98 -5.20 2.54
C ASN A 209 6.88 -6.19 2.89
N PHE A 210 5.82 -6.24 2.09
CA PHE A 210 4.76 -7.23 2.21
C PHE A 210 4.01 -7.42 0.89
N PHE A 211 3.39 -8.57 0.74
CA PHE A 211 2.75 -8.98 -0.51
C PHE A 211 1.45 -9.72 -0.24
N ARG A 212 0.50 -9.56 -1.15
CA ARG A 212 -0.76 -10.33 -1.13
C ARG A 212 -0.55 -11.73 -1.65
N THR A 213 -1.25 -12.66 -1.03
CA THR A 213 -1.23 -14.09 -1.40
C THR A 213 -2.56 -14.54 -1.96
N SER A 214 -3.64 -13.76 -1.80
CA SER A 214 -4.98 -14.18 -2.15
C SER A 214 -5.85 -13.03 -2.67
N ALA A 215 -7.10 -13.31 -3.02
CA ALA A 215 -8.11 -12.34 -3.44
C ALA A 215 -8.53 -11.40 -2.28
N ASP A 216 -9.31 -10.36 -2.61
CA ASP A 216 -9.86 -9.46 -1.59
C ASP A 216 -10.70 -10.25 -0.59
N ILE A 217 -10.40 -10.05 0.69
CA ILE A 217 -11.15 -10.67 1.78
C ILE A 217 -12.57 -10.09 1.85
N ARG A 218 -13.53 -10.95 2.09
CA ARG A 218 -14.93 -10.57 2.32
C ARG A 218 -15.33 -10.91 3.76
N PRO A 219 -16.37 -10.27 4.33
CA PRO A 219 -16.80 -10.49 5.71
C PRO A 219 -17.57 -11.82 5.89
N GLN A 220 -17.12 -12.87 5.24
CA GLN A 220 -17.64 -14.24 5.36
C GLN A 220 -16.52 -15.17 5.82
N TRP A 221 -16.85 -16.08 6.71
CA TRP A 221 -15.89 -17.03 7.28
C TRP A 221 -15.16 -17.86 6.19
N GLY A 222 -15.90 -18.30 5.16
CA GLY A 222 -15.30 -19.00 4.01
C GLY A 222 -14.19 -18.19 3.33
N SER A 223 -14.43 -16.91 3.07
CA SER A 223 -13.40 -16.02 2.46
C SER A 223 -12.16 -15.86 3.35
N ILE A 224 -12.36 -15.81 4.67
CA ILE A 224 -11.25 -15.73 5.64
C ILE A 224 -10.44 -17.03 5.60
N LEU A 225 -11.10 -18.19 5.58
CA LEU A 225 -10.44 -19.49 5.52
C LEU A 225 -9.70 -19.68 4.18
N ASP A 226 -10.33 -19.34 3.06
CA ASP A 226 -9.70 -19.43 1.74
C ASP A 226 -8.40 -18.62 1.69
N ASN A 227 -8.43 -17.41 2.20
CA ASN A 227 -7.25 -16.56 2.28
C ASN A 227 -6.17 -17.18 3.18
N LEU A 228 -6.52 -17.69 4.36
CA LEU A 228 -5.58 -18.35 5.26
C LEU A 228 -4.96 -19.60 4.62
N MET A 229 -5.74 -20.39 3.90
CA MET A 229 -5.23 -21.59 3.22
C MET A 229 -4.26 -21.24 2.11
N THR A 230 -4.58 -20.24 1.30
CA THR A 230 -3.70 -19.75 0.23
C THR A 230 -2.36 -19.28 0.78
N THR A 231 -2.36 -18.63 1.94
CA THR A 231 -1.12 -18.17 2.59
C THR A 231 -0.21 -19.29 2.98
N SER A 232 -0.76 -20.38 3.45
CA SER A 232 0.07 -21.48 3.92
C SER A 232 1.04 -21.97 2.84
N GLU A 233 0.67 -21.82 1.56
CA GLU A 233 1.52 -22.18 0.43
C GLU A 233 2.71 -21.23 0.26
N PHE A 234 2.56 -19.94 0.63
CA PHE A 234 3.61 -18.94 0.51
C PHE A 234 4.49 -18.83 1.76
N ASN A 235 3.96 -19.19 2.93
CA ASN A 235 4.68 -19.05 4.19
C ASN A 235 5.85 -20.03 4.39
N ALA A 236 5.97 -21.07 3.58
CA ALA A 236 7.05 -22.05 3.68
C ALA A 236 8.43 -21.44 3.36
N GLY A 237 8.89 -20.52 4.20
CA GLY A 237 10.21 -19.89 4.12
C GLY A 237 10.33 -18.77 3.08
N LEU A 238 9.23 -18.18 2.64
CA LEU A 238 9.21 -16.97 1.80
C LEU A 238 8.88 -15.70 2.60
N ALA A 239 8.14 -15.83 3.69
CA ALA A 239 7.77 -14.71 4.53
C ALA A 239 8.69 -14.56 5.75
N GLY A 240 9.03 -13.33 6.09
CA GLY A 240 9.88 -12.99 7.23
C GLY A 240 10.01 -11.48 7.43
N PRO A 241 10.82 -11.02 8.39
CA PRO A 241 11.06 -9.60 8.61
C PRO A 241 11.50 -8.89 7.31
N GLY A 242 10.79 -7.80 6.97
CA GLY A 242 11.01 -7.05 5.74
C GLY A 242 10.35 -7.63 4.48
N CYS A 243 9.74 -8.83 4.57
CA CYS A 243 9.03 -9.48 3.47
C CYS A 243 7.90 -10.36 4.02
N TRP A 244 6.74 -9.79 4.31
CA TRP A 244 5.63 -10.50 4.92
C TRP A 244 4.57 -10.90 3.89
N GLY A 245 4.08 -12.14 3.97
CA GLY A 245 2.81 -12.51 3.34
C GLY A 245 1.67 -11.79 4.06
N CYS A 246 0.84 -11.08 3.33
CA CYS A 246 -0.27 -10.29 3.88
C CYS A 246 -1.61 -10.86 3.44
N GLU A 247 -2.28 -11.60 4.33
CA GLU A 247 -3.60 -12.12 4.08
C GLU A 247 -4.67 -11.43 4.84
N LEU A 248 -4.32 -11.06 6.03
CA LEU A 248 -5.20 -10.43 6.97
C LEU A 248 -4.99 -8.93 6.91
N HIS A 249 -5.38 -8.30 5.82
CA HIS A 249 -6.05 -7.03 6.00
C HIS A 249 -7.33 -7.38 6.75
N LEU A 250 -7.25 -7.47 8.07
CA LEU A 250 -8.39 -7.43 8.94
C LEU A 250 -9.05 -6.07 8.71
N HIS A 251 -9.81 -6.00 7.63
CA HIS A 251 -10.76 -4.95 7.40
C HIS A 251 -11.89 -5.21 8.40
N THR A 252 -11.59 -4.90 9.67
CA THR A 252 -12.67 -4.75 10.62
C THR A 252 -13.60 -3.71 10.04
N HIS A 253 -14.85 -4.05 9.84
CA HIS A 253 -15.92 -3.11 9.57
C HIS A 253 -16.04 -2.17 10.76
N LEU A 254 -15.15 -1.19 10.84
CA LEU A 254 -15.31 -0.06 11.73
C LEU A 254 -16.25 0.90 11.05
N THR A 255 -17.54 0.58 11.05
CA THR A 255 -18.55 1.59 10.79
C THR A 255 -18.41 2.65 11.87
N ALA A 256 -18.03 3.84 11.49
CA ALA A 256 -17.88 4.98 12.40
C ALA A 256 -19.23 5.44 13.01
N VAL A 257 -20.33 4.77 12.68
CA VAL A 257 -21.67 5.09 13.17
C VAL A 257 -22.41 3.78 13.49
N GLY A 258 -22.50 3.46 14.77
CA GLY A 258 -23.35 2.37 15.26
C GLY A 258 -22.59 1.39 16.17
N ALA A 259 -23.02 1.28 17.40
CA ALA A 259 -22.54 0.34 18.37
C ALA A 259 -22.57 -1.09 17.81
N VAL A 260 -21.41 -1.70 17.60
CA VAL A 260 -21.33 -3.15 17.40
C VAL A 260 -21.47 -3.77 18.78
N THR A 261 -22.65 -4.25 19.10
CA THR A 261 -22.86 -5.21 20.18
C THR A 261 -22.28 -6.54 19.71
N MET A 262 -21.09 -6.88 20.15
CA MET A 262 -20.66 -8.28 20.13
C MET A 262 -21.45 -9.03 21.19
N ARG A 263 -22.21 -10.05 20.77
CA ARG A 263 -22.68 -11.15 21.64
C ARG A 263 -21.80 -12.35 21.39
#